data_efede2bac589bb7bb32489efda699c2a
#
_entry.id   efede2bac589bb7bb32489efda699c2a
#
_cell.length_a   1.000
_cell.length_b   1.000
_cell.length_c   1.000
_cell.angle_alpha   90.00
_cell.angle_beta   90.00
_cell.angle_gamma   90.00
#
_symmetry.space_group_name_H-M   'P 1'
#
loop_
_entity.id
_entity.type
_entity.pdbx_description
1 polymer ?
#
loop_
_entity_poly.entity_id
_entity_poly.type
_entity_poly.pdbx_seq_one_letter_code
_entity_poly.pdbx_strand_id
1 'polypeptide(L)'
;MMNKPAGVVSATEDSLSKTVLDVFAENLKEIYGNDLSGIPIRDIFPVGRLDKDTVGLLLLTNDGELSHNLLSPKKHVEKRYYVETDLPISRDAADCLRKGVAISKQEFTREAKVELLSDKICIIGITEGKFHQVKRMFQAVGLKVLYLKRISMGTLILDETLPEGKVRELTQEEVYHLC
;
A
#
# COMPACT_ATOMS: atom_id res chain seq x y z
N MET A 1 -10.15 1.08 7.05
CA MET A 1 -9.26 0.65 5.94
C MET A 1 -10.00 0.65 4.62
N MET A 2 -9.26 0.81 3.54
CA MET A 2 -9.75 0.66 2.16
C MET A 2 -8.96 -0.46 1.48
N ASN A 3 -9.63 -1.31 0.71
CA ASN A 3 -8.97 -2.14 -0.30
C ASN A 3 -8.92 -1.32 -1.60
N LYS A 4 -7.84 -0.56 -1.77
CA LYS A 4 -7.69 0.38 -2.89
C LYS A 4 -7.75 -0.34 -4.23
N PRO A 5 -8.60 0.07 -5.16
CA PRO A 5 -8.66 -0.51 -6.49
C PRO A 5 -7.56 0.06 -7.40
N ALA A 6 -7.27 -0.62 -8.50
CA ALA A 6 -6.44 -0.09 -9.56
C ALA A 6 -7.12 1.12 -10.26
N GLY A 7 -6.32 1.96 -10.91
CA GLY A 7 -6.81 3.12 -11.66
C GLY A 7 -7.11 4.37 -10.83
N VAL A 8 -7.00 4.29 -9.50
CA VAL A 8 -7.31 5.37 -8.55
C VAL A 8 -6.02 5.90 -7.93
N VAL A 9 -5.89 7.23 -7.79
CA VAL A 9 -4.72 7.87 -7.19
C VAL A 9 -4.89 8.05 -5.69
N SER A 10 -3.79 7.87 -4.93
CA SER A 10 -3.74 8.08 -3.48
C SER A 10 -3.53 9.56 -3.16
N ALA A 11 -4.54 10.37 -3.45
CA ALA A 11 -4.58 11.81 -3.22
C ALA A 11 -5.92 12.23 -2.62
N THR A 12 -5.96 13.39 -2.01
CA THR A 12 -7.22 14.00 -1.54
C THR A 12 -7.99 14.61 -2.69
N GLU A 13 -7.28 15.23 -3.64
CA GLU A 13 -7.83 15.84 -4.85
C GLU A 13 -6.91 15.58 -6.04
N ASP A 14 -7.50 15.41 -7.22
CA ASP A 14 -6.77 15.31 -8.49
C ASP A 14 -7.71 15.76 -9.64
N SER A 15 -7.20 16.58 -10.56
CA SER A 15 -8.00 17.14 -11.65
C SER A 15 -8.23 16.19 -12.83
N LEU A 16 -7.46 15.11 -12.93
CA LEU A 16 -7.42 14.21 -14.07
C LEU A 16 -7.84 12.78 -13.74
N SER A 17 -7.72 12.40 -12.48
CA SER A 17 -7.91 11.01 -12.07
C SER A 17 -8.81 10.91 -10.84
N LYS A 18 -9.62 9.87 -10.80
CA LYS A 18 -10.39 9.52 -9.60
C LYS A 18 -9.45 9.28 -8.43
N THR A 19 -9.77 9.86 -7.28
CA THR A 19 -8.99 9.75 -6.06
C THR A 19 -9.52 8.68 -5.11
N VAL A 20 -8.72 8.30 -4.13
CA VAL A 20 -9.18 7.42 -3.04
C VAL A 20 -10.27 8.07 -2.19
N LEU A 21 -10.33 9.40 -2.12
CA LEU A 21 -11.38 10.11 -1.41
C LEU A 21 -12.71 10.10 -2.18
N ASP A 22 -12.67 10.14 -3.52
CA ASP A 22 -13.87 9.97 -4.33
C ASP A 22 -14.47 8.57 -4.11
N VAL A 23 -13.63 7.53 -4.13
CA VAL A 23 -14.06 6.15 -3.82
C VAL A 23 -14.60 6.04 -2.40
N PHE A 24 -13.97 6.68 -1.44
CA PHE A 24 -14.42 6.71 -0.05
C PHE A 24 -15.81 7.37 0.07
N ALA A 25 -16.00 8.54 -0.55
CA ALA A 25 -17.27 9.24 -0.54
C ALA A 25 -18.42 8.42 -1.19
N GLU A 26 -18.12 7.70 -2.28
CA GLU A 26 -19.08 6.78 -2.91
C GLU A 26 -19.51 5.66 -1.95
N ASN A 27 -18.54 5.05 -1.23
CA ASN A 27 -18.85 4.02 -0.23
C ASN A 27 -19.70 4.56 0.92
N LEU A 28 -19.41 5.77 1.41
CA LEU A 28 -20.23 6.38 2.46
C LEU A 28 -21.66 6.63 1.98
N LYS A 29 -21.87 7.06 0.72
CA LYS A 29 -23.21 7.21 0.14
C LYS A 29 -23.97 5.89 0.04
N GLU A 30 -23.29 4.79 -0.26
CA GLU A 30 -23.91 3.46 -0.25
C GLU A 30 -24.37 3.04 1.16
N ILE A 31 -23.61 3.41 2.20
CA ILE A 31 -23.86 3.01 3.60
C ILE A 31 -24.89 3.94 4.27
N TYR A 32 -24.73 5.25 4.10
CA TYR A 32 -25.47 6.29 4.85
C TYR A 32 -26.47 7.08 3.99
N GLY A 33 -26.53 6.81 2.68
CA GLY A 33 -27.34 7.60 1.74
C GLY A 33 -26.63 8.90 1.30
N ASN A 34 -27.39 9.79 0.67
CA ASN A 34 -26.83 11.02 0.08
C ASN A 34 -26.51 12.14 1.09
N ASP A 35 -27.05 12.07 2.31
CA ASP A 35 -26.76 13.07 3.34
C ASP A 35 -25.51 12.66 4.15
N LEU A 36 -24.38 13.24 3.78
CA LEU A 36 -23.09 13.04 4.45
C LEU A 36 -22.68 14.26 5.29
N SER A 37 -23.63 15.18 5.61
CA SER A 37 -23.32 16.46 6.27
C SER A 37 -22.70 16.32 7.66
N GLY A 38 -22.93 15.19 8.35
CA GLY A 38 -22.34 14.89 9.65
C GLY A 38 -20.98 14.17 9.62
N ILE A 39 -20.47 13.83 8.43
CA ILE A 39 -19.23 13.06 8.29
C ILE A 39 -18.10 14.00 7.85
N PRO A 40 -16.99 14.10 8.59
CA PRO A 40 -15.90 15.03 8.31
C PRO A 40 -15.01 14.51 7.16
N ILE A 41 -15.59 14.25 5.98
CA ILE A 41 -14.85 13.68 4.83
C ILE A 41 -13.67 14.56 4.42
N ARG A 42 -13.81 15.90 4.56
CA ARG A 42 -12.78 16.87 4.16
C ARG A 42 -11.50 16.76 4.98
N ASP A 43 -11.59 16.23 6.20
CA ASP A 43 -10.44 16.09 7.10
C ASP A 43 -9.75 14.74 6.90
N ILE A 44 -10.35 13.82 6.14
CA ILE A 44 -9.79 12.49 5.87
C ILE A 44 -8.72 12.56 4.79
N PHE A 45 -7.62 11.88 5.00
CA PHE A 45 -6.53 11.73 4.04
C PHE A 45 -5.91 10.32 4.07
N PRO A 46 -5.26 9.90 2.97
CA PRO A 46 -4.59 8.60 2.91
C PRO A 46 -3.27 8.59 3.70
N VAL A 47 -3.03 7.52 4.47
CA VAL A 47 -1.76 7.25 5.14
C VAL A 47 -0.76 6.68 4.14
N GLY A 48 0.06 7.56 3.60
CA GLY A 48 0.98 7.26 2.52
C GLY A 48 0.29 7.11 1.17
N ARG A 49 1.03 6.59 0.21
CA ARG A 49 0.56 6.47 -1.18
C ARG A 49 0.82 5.08 -1.71
N LEU A 50 -0.12 4.57 -2.48
CA LEU A 50 0.03 3.48 -3.42
C LEU A 50 -0.02 4.07 -4.84
N ASP A 51 0.74 3.50 -5.76
CA ASP A 51 0.72 3.90 -7.16
C ASP A 51 -0.69 3.70 -7.73
N LYS A 52 -1.00 4.37 -8.85
CA LYS A 52 -2.32 4.32 -9.48
C LYS A 52 -2.76 2.90 -9.82
N ASP A 53 -1.84 2.06 -10.25
CA ASP A 53 -2.05 0.65 -10.62
C ASP A 53 -1.77 -0.35 -9.49
N THR A 54 -1.30 0.10 -8.32
CA THR A 54 -1.12 -0.73 -7.12
C THR A 54 -2.40 -0.79 -6.33
N VAL A 55 -2.77 -1.98 -5.87
CA VAL A 55 -4.01 -2.23 -5.14
C VAL A 55 -3.76 -2.60 -3.67
N GLY A 56 -4.84 -2.80 -2.93
CA GLY A 56 -4.80 -3.39 -1.58
C GLY A 56 -4.88 -2.37 -0.46
N LEU A 57 -4.31 -2.71 0.69
CA LEU A 57 -4.47 -1.98 1.93
C LEU A 57 -4.04 -0.53 1.84
N LEU A 58 -4.99 0.38 1.99
CA LEU A 58 -4.75 1.79 2.23
C LEU A 58 -5.52 2.23 3.46
N LEU A 59 -4.83 2.84 4.41
CA LEU A 59 -5.46 3.44 5.57
C LEU A 59 -5.87 4.88 5.23
N LEU A 60 -7.08 5.26 5.60
CA LEU A 60 -7.61 6.62 5.56
C LEU A 60 -7.84 7.08 6.99
N THR A 61 -7.44 8.29 7.33
CA THR A 61 -7.58 8.84 8.68
C THR A 61 -7.62 10.36 8.64
N ASN A 62 -8.10 10.98 9.71
CA ASN A 62 -7.91 12.40 10.02
C ASN A 62 -6.86 12.63 11.12
N ASP A 63 -6.24 11.57 11.62
CA ASP A 63 -5.20 11.62 12.65
C ASP A 63 -3.81 11.79 12.00
N GLY A 64 -3.29 13.02 12.05
CA GLY A 64 -1.97 13.35 11.51
C GLY A 64 -0.81 12.72 12.28
N GLU A 65 -0.96 12.52 13.59
CA GLU A 65 0.08 11.90 14.43
C GLU A 65 0.21 10.40 14.11
N LEU A 66 -0.91 9.68 14.04
CA LEU A 66 -0.93 8.29 13.60
C LEU A 66 -0.29 8.14 12.22
N SER A 67 -0.68 8.99 11.27
CA SER A 67 -0.11 8.98 9.92
C SER A 67 1.40 9.21 9.93
N HIS A 68 1.87 10.20 10.70
CA HIS A 68 3.30 10.47 10.83
C HIS A 68 4.05 9.26 11.42
N ASN A 69 3.50 8.65 12.45
CA ASN A 69 4.12 7.48 13.11
C ASN A 69 4.24 6.29 12.13
N LEU A 70 3.19 6.01 11.37
CA LEU A 70 3.17 4.89 10.41
C LEU A 70 4.07 5.11 9.19
N LEU A 71 4.29 6.36 8.79
CA LEU A 71 5.08 6.71 7.61
C LEU A 71 6.53 7.06 7.92
N SER A 72 6.85 7.36 9.17
CA SER A 72 8.20 7.78 9.58
C SER A 72 9.24 6.70 9.27
N PRO A 73 10.30 7.02 8.50
CA PRO A 73 11.38 6.07 8.23
C PRO A 73 12.11 5.58 9.50
N LYS A 74 12.02 6.36 10.60
CA LYS A 74 12.64 6.02 11.90
C LYS A 74 11.87 4.92 12.65
N LYS A 75 10.58 4.78 12.38
CA LYS A 75 9.72 3.76 13.03
C LYS A 75 9.83 2.39 12.35
N HIS A 76 10.41 2.33 11.15
CA HIS A 76 10.61 1.08 10.39
C HIS A 76 9.34 0.23 10.22
N VAL A 77 8.17 0.86 10.13
CA VAL A 77 6.91 0.15 9.93
C VAL A 77 6.97 -0.66 8.63
N GLU A 78 6.91 -1.97 8.76
CA GLU A 78 6.96 -2.90 7.63
C GLU A 78 5.68 -2.80 6.79
N LYS A 79 5.84 -2.80 5.47
CA LYS A 79 4.74 -2.90 4.51
C LYS A 79 4.98 -4.12 3.66
N ARG A 80 4.04 -5.06 3.67
CA ARG A 80 4.15 -6.29 2.90
C ARG A 80 3.31 -6.21 1.65
N TYR A 81 3.90 -6.67 0.56
CA TYR A 81 3.27 -6.67 -0.75
C TYR A 81 3.29 -8.06 -1.36
N TYR A 82 2.16 -8.49 -1.88
CA TYR A 82 2.05 -9.60 -2.82
C TYR A 82 2.43 -9.10 -4.20
N VAL A 83 3.33 -9.82 -4.86
CA VAL A 83 3.94 -9.41 -6.13
C VAL A 83 3.84 -10.55 -7.13
N GLU A 84 3.37 -10.24 -8.35
CA GLU A 84 3.47 -11.13 -9.50
C GLU A 84 4.42 -10.54 -10.54
N THR A 85 5.29 -11.37 -11.12
CA THR A 85 6.30 -10.98 -12.08
C THR A 85 6.08 -11.64 -13.45
N ASP A 86 6.62 -11.02 -14.49
CA ASP A 86 6.58 -11.53 -15.87
C ASP A 86 7.41 -12.81 -16.06
N LEU A 87 8.56 -12.90 -15.41
CA LEU A 87 9.50 -14.00 -15.47
C LEU A 87 9.69 -14.66 -14.09
N PRO A 88 10.19 -15.89 -14.02
CA PRO A 88 10.49 -16.56 -12.76
C PRO A 88 11.49 -15.79 -11.89
N ILE A 89 11.24 -15.73 -10.60
CA ILE A 89 12.10 -15.10 -9.60
C ILE A 89 13.18 -16.11 -9.21
N SER A 90 14.38 -15.94 -9.72
CA SER A 90 15.51 -16.82 -9.37
C SER A 90 15.91 -16.64 -7.90
N ARG A 91 16.61 -17.63 -7.33
CA ARG A 91 17.16 -17.52 -5.96
C ARG A 91 18.12 -16.35 -5.83
N ASP A 92 18.97 -16.12 -6.84
CA ASP A 92 19.90 -14.99 -6.85
C ASP A 92 19.17 -13.64 -6.87
N ALA A 93 18.10 -13.50 -7.68
CA ALA A 93 17.27 -12.30 -7.69
C ALA A 93 16.62 -12.06 -6.31
N ALA A 94 16.07 -13.10 -5.68
CA ALA A 94 15.48 -13.00 -4.35
C ALA A 94 16.54 -12.60 -3.29
N ASP A 95 17.76 -13.16 -3.37
CA ASP A 95 18.84 -12.82 -2.45
C ASP A 95 19.36 -11.39 -2.64
N CYS A 96 19.42 -10.90 -3.89
CA CYS A 96 19.69 -9.49 -4.17
C CYS A 96 18.63 -8.57 -3.56
N LEU A 97 17.34 -8.89 -3.74
CA LEU A 97 16.24 -8.12 -3.14
C LEU A 97 16.31 -8.10 -1.62
N ARG A 98 16.68 -9.23 -0.98
CA ARG A 98 16.84 -9.31 0.49
C ARG A 98 17.95 -8.40 1.02
N LYS A 99 19.06 -8.31 0.30
CA LYS A 99 20.21 -7.48 0.67
C LYS A 99 19.99 -5.99 0.38
N GLY A 100 18.94 -5.65 -0.36
CA GLY A 100 18.74 -4.34 -0.93
C GLY A 100 19.43 -4.19 -2.29
N VAL A 101 18.91 -3.29 -3.12
CA VAL A 101 19.35 -3.08 -4.49
C VAL A 101 19.47 -1.59 -4.83
N ALA A 102 20.33 -1.25 -5.77
CA ALA A 102 20.38 0.09 -6.35
C ALA A 102 19.17 0.27 -7.27
N ILE A 103 18.27 1.18 -6.93
CA ILE A 103 17.09 1.52 -7.74
C ILE A 103 17.30 2.75 -8.61
N SER A 104 18.41 3.45 -8.42
CA SER A 104 18.97 4.47 -9.32
C SER A 104 20.46 4.68 -9.03
N LYS A 105 21.11 5.60 -9.75
CA LYS A 105 22.52 5.95 -9.48
C LYS A 105 22.76 6.50 -8.06
N GLN A 106 21.73 7.05 -7.42
CA GLN A 106 21.85 7.74 -6.13
C GLN A 106 20.99 7.09 -5.02
N GLU A 107 20.16 6.11 -5.37
CA GLU A 107 19.25 5.49 -4.41
C GLU A 107 19.51 4.00 -4.29
N PHE A 108 19.80 3.58 -3.08
CA PHE A 108 19.88 2.17 -2.68
C PHE A 108 18.76 1.84 -1.70
N THR A 109 18.17 0.65 -1.80
CA THR A 109 17.11 0.22 -0.87
C THR A 109 17.72 -0.43 0.36
N ARG A 110 16.97 -0.36 1.47
CA ARG A 110 17.29 -1.18 2.65
C ARG A 110 17.04 -2.66 2.35
N GLU A 111 17.48 -3.50 3.27
CA GLU A 111 17.15 -4.92 3.29
C GLU A 111 15.64 -5.12 3.25
N ALA A 112 15.19 -6.16 2.53
CA ALA A 112 13.80 -6.54 2.42
C ALA A 112 13.61 -8.00 2.83
N LYS A 113 12.44 -8.35 3.34
CA LYS A 113 12.04 -9.75 3.51
C LYS A 113 11.45 -10.23 2.19
N VAL A 114 11.87 -11.38 1.69
CA VAL A 114 11.32 -11.98 0.46
C VAL A 114 10.97 -13.44 0.74
N GLU A 115 9.69 -13.76 0.55
CA GLU A 115 9.12 -15.10 0.65
C GLU A 115 8.58 -15.51 -0.71
N LEU A 116 9.19 -16.53 -1.32
CA LEU A 116 8.73 -17.06 -2.61
C LEU A 116 7.52 -17.98 -2.38
N LEU A 117 6.41 -17.69 -3.05
CA LEU A 117 5.18 -18.50 -3.00
C LEU A 117 5.11 -19.45 -4.21
N SER A 118 5.62 -19.02 -5.35
CA SER A 118 5.78 -19.81 -6.57
C SER A 118 6.92 -19.24 -7.42
N ASP A 119 7.12 -19.77 -8.61
CA ASP A 119 8.18 -19.31 -9.52
C ASP A 119 8.08 -17.81 -9.86
N LYS A 120 6.84 -17.27 -9.96
CA LYS A 120 6.60 -15.89 -10.38
C LYS A 120 5.90 -15.05 -9.30
N ILE A 121 5.67 -15.59 -8.12
CA ILE A 121 4.91 -14.94 -7.07
C ILE A 121 5.71 -14.92 -5.78
N CYS A 122 5.78 -13.75 -5.14
CA CYS A 122 6.37 -13.63 -3.82
C CYS A 122 5.64 -12.62 -2.95
N ILE A 123 5.94 -12.66 -1.64
CA ILE A 123 5.66 -11.58 -0.72
C ILE A 123 6.97 -10.85 -0.45
N ILE A 124 6.97 -9.52 -0.61
CA ILE A 124 8.09 -8.66 -0.24
C ILE A 124 7.68 -7.73 0.90
N GLY A 125 8.49 -7.69 1.96
CA GLY A 125 8.33 -6.78 3.11
C GLY A 125 9.43 -5.72 3.09
N ILE A 126 9.05 -4.44 3.11
CA ILE A 126 9.94 -3.28 3.12
C ILE A 126 9.61 -2.35 4.28
N THR A 127 10.62 -1.67 4.84
CA THR A 127 10.49 -0.74 5.97
C THR A 127 10.66 0.74 5.59
N GLU A 128 10.65 1.02 4.32
CA GLU A 128 10.75 2.36 3.73
C GLU A 128 9.70 2.54 2.62
N GLY A 129 9.69 3.68 1.92
CA GLY A 129 8.68 3.95 0.90
C GLY A 129 9.17 4.98 -0.12
N LYS A 130 10.18 4.60 -0.93
CA LYS A 130 10.65 5.42 -2.05
C LYS A 130 9.66 5.39 -3.22
N PHE A 131 9.76 6.36 -4.10
CA PHE A 131 8.90 6.43 -5.28
C PHE A 131 9.01 5.16 -6.13
N HIS A 132 7.87 4.51 -6.37
CA HIS A 132 7.73 3.23 -7.10
C HIS A 132 8.71 2.14 -6.62
N GLN A 133 9.02 2.11 -5.31
CA GLN A 133 10.15 1.34 -4.78
C GLN A 133 10.11 -0.13 -5.16
N VAL A 134 9.02 -0.84 -4.89
CA VAL A 134 8.93 -2.29 -5.16
C VAL A 134 9.13 -2.56 -6.65
N LYS A 135 8.48 -1.83 -7.54
CA LYS A 135 8.64 -2.00 -9.00
C LYS A 135 10.08 -1.78 -9.46
N ARG A 136 10.72 -0.73 -8.93
CA ARG A 136 12.14 -0.43 -9.25
C ARG A 136 13.09 -1.46 -8.68
N MET A 137 12.80 -2.04 -7.51
CA MET A 137 13.58 -3.14 -6.94
C MET A 137 13.56 -4.37 -7.86
N PHE A 138 12.38 -4.78 -8.32
CA PHE A 138 12.26 -5.90 -9.25
C PHE A 138 12.92 -5.59 -10.60
N GLN A 139 12.77 -4.39 -11.12
CA GLN A 139 13.44 -3.95 -12.34
C GLN A 139 14.99 -4.01 -12.21
N ALA A 140 15.53 -3.70 -11.04
CA ALA A 140 16.99 -3.76 -10.79
C ALA A 140 17.55 -5.19 -10.86
N VAL A 141 16.71 -6.21 -10.65
CA VAL A 141 17.06 -7.64 -10.81
C VAL A 141 16.53 -8.24 -12.12
N GLY A 142 16.15 -7.40 -13.09
CA GLY A 142 15.73 -7.81 -14.44
C GLY A 142 14.31 -8.34 -14.55
N LEU A 143 13.45 -8.05 -13.57
CA LEU A 143 12.06 -8.51 -13.54
C LEU A 143 11.09 -7.34 -13.69
N LYS A 144 9.92 -7.59 -14.31
CA LYS A 144 8.81 -6.63 -14.37
C LYS A 144 7.68 -7.08 -13.46
N VAL A 145 7.22 -6.18 -12.59
CA VAL A 145 6.03 -6.41 -11.77
C VAL A 145 4.79 -6.25 -12.64
N LEU A 146 3.96 -7.29 -12.70
CA LEU A 146 2.69 -7.31 -13.41
C LEU A 146 1.52 -6.97 -12.48
N TYR A 147 1.57 -7.45 -11.22
CA TYR A 147 0.56 -7.17 -10.20
C TYR A 147 1.23 -6.85 -8.87
N LEU A 148 0.71 -5.84 -8.19
CA LEU A 148 1.24 -5.39 -6.90
C LEU A 148 0.07 -5.07 -5.96
N LYS A 149 0.01 -5.81 -4.85
CA LYS A 149 -1.03 -5.63 -3.82
C LYS A 149 -0.40 -5.46 -2.45
N ARG A 150 -0.66 -4.34 -1.78
CA ARG A 150 -0.25 -4.21 -0.38
C ARG A 150 -1.18 -5.00 0.51
N ILE A 151 -0.65 -6.00 1.22
CA ILE A 151 -1.41 -6.91 2.06
C ILE A 151 -1.32 -6.58 3.55
N SER A 152 -0.29 -5.83 3.98
CA SER A 152 -0.22 -5.34 5.36
C SER A 152 0.60 -4.07 5.51
N MET A 153 0.40 -3.37 6.63
CA MET A 153 1.15 -2.21 7.06
C MET A 153 1.28 -2.25 8.59
N GLY A 154 2.48 -2.52 9.09
CA GLY A 154 2.69 -2.83 10.51
C GLY A 154 1.89 -4.07 10.92
N THR A 155 1.12 -3.93 11.97
CA THR A 155 0.22 -4.98 12.48
C THR A 155 -1.10 -5.08 11.71
N LEU A 156 -1.46 -4.05 10.93
CA LEU A 156 -2.70 -4.05 10.17
C LEU A 156 -2.60 -4.92 8.93
N ILE A 157 -3.49 -5.90 8.81
CA ILE A 157 -3.60 -6.82 7.68
C ILE A 157 -4.83 -6.44 6.86
N LEU A 158 -4.71 -6.51 5.54
CA LEU A 158 -5.85 -6.32 4.65
C LEU A 158 -6.90 -7.40 4.92
N ASP A 159 -8.12 -6.97 5.15
CA ASP A 159 -9.27 -7.87 5.27
C ASP A 159 -9.56 -8.52 3.92
N GLU A 160 -9.36 -9.83 3.82
CA GLU A 160 -9.54 -10.58 2.58
C GLU A 160 -11.01 -10.61 2.11
N THR A 161 -11.95 -10.39 3.03
CA THR A 161 -13.39 -10.32 2.71
C THR A 161 -13.82 -8.96 2.19
N LEU A 162 -12.95 -7.92 2.31
CA LEU A 162 -13.23 -6.57 1.82
C LEU A 162 -12.93 -6.47 0.31
N PRO A 163 -13.95 -6.34 -0.56
CA PRO A 163 -13.73 -6.26 -2.00
C PRO A 163 -12.89 -5.03 -2.41
N GLU A 164 -12.23 -5.08 -3.54
CA GLU A 164 -11.57 -3.90 -4.10
C GLU A 164 -12.55 -2.74 -4.28
N GLY A 165 -12.10 -1.53 -3.94
CA GLY A 165 -12.94 -0.33 -3.96
C GLY A 165 -13.85 -0.17 -2.76
N LYS A 166 -13.85 -1.12 -1.82
CA LYS A 166 -14.66 -0.99 -0.60
C LYS A 166 -13.84 -0.53 0.60
N VAL A 167 -14.57 0.03 1.56
CA VAL A 167 -14.01 0.53 2.83
C VAL A 167 -14.75 -0.08 4.01
N ARG A 168 -14.05 -0.20 5.13
CA ARG A 168 -14.63 -0.45 6.45
C ARG A 168 -13.88 0.32 7.52
N GLU A 169 -14.52 0.54 8.63
CA GLU A 169 -13.84 1.04 9.82
C GLU A 169 -12.86 -0.01 10.37
N LEU A 170 -11.85 0.44 11.08
CA LEU A 170 -11.00 -0.45 11.86
C LEU A 170 -11.72 -0.88 13.13
N THR A 171 -11.48 -2.11 13.56
CA THR A 171 -11.91 -2.54 14.89
C THR A 171 -11.10 -1.83 15.97
N GLN A 172 -11.61 -1.80 17.21
CA GLN A 172 -10.87 -1.22 18.33
C GLN A 172 -9.53 -1.92 18.56
N GLU A 173 -9.46 -3.23 18.34
CA GLU A 173 -8.24 -4.02 18.44
C GLU A 173 -7.22 -3.63 17.36
N GLU A 174 -7.65 -3.47 16.11
CA GLU A 174 -6.80 -3.00 15.02
C GLU A 174 -6.24 -1.60 15.31
N VAL A 175 -7.06 -0.68 15.81
CA VAL A 175 -6.62 0.66 16.20
C VAL A 175 -5.60 0.60 17.34
N TYR A 176 -5.88 -0.18 18.39
CA TYR A 176 -5.00 -0.34 19.55
C TYR A 176 -3.61 -0.86 19.17
N HIS A 177 -3.54 -1.80 18.22
CA HIS A 177 -2.27 -2.39 17.78
C HIS A 177 -1.53 -1.59 16.71
N LEU A 178 -2.15 -0.55 16.14
CA LEU A 178 -1.50 0.34 15.18
C LEU A 178 -0.62 1.42 15.85
N CYS A 179 -0.87 1.74 17.11
CA CYS A 179 -0.24 2.85 17.85
C CYS A 179 1.05 2.46 18.56
#